data_6ef32201422f8ea2778aac9e083879f6
#
_entry.id   6ef32201422f8ea2778aac9e083879f6
#
_cell.length_a   1.000
_cell.length_b   1.000
_cell.length_c   1.000
_cell.angle_alpha   90.00
_cell.angle_beta   90.00
_cell.angle_gamma   90.00
#
_symmetry.space_group_name_H-M   'P 1'
#
loop_
_entity.id
_entity.type
_entity.pdbx_description
1 polymer ?
#
loop_
_entity_poly.entity_id
_entity_poly.type
_entity_poly.pdbx_seq_one_letter_code
_entity_poly.pdbx_strand_id
1 'polypeptide(L)'
;LILGAAMFFGHADSVGTFGQMYNALGDKTIAGAIASPVLSTLFAVALLASGQNSTITGTLTGEVVMAGFLRLKIPMWARRVITRGLALAPVIAFTLIYGGDESKLDVLLINSQVFLSIALPFAMAPLILFTSSKKVMGEDFVNPKWMTTIAWLVFIVLTGLNIQLIVETVRNMF
;
A
#
# COMPACT_ATOMS: atom_id res chain seq x y z
N LEU A 1 -11.81 -8.51 -1.29
CA LEU A 1 -12.70 -7.41 -0.87
C LEU A 1 -14.17 -7.82 -0.92
N ILE A 2 -14.72 -8.23 -2.07
CA ILE A 2 -16.15 -8.59 -2.22
C ILE A 2 -16.54 -9.76 -1.28
N LEU A 3 -15.75 -10.83 -1.24
CA LEU A 3 -15.98 -11.95 -0.33
C LEU A 3 -15.89 -11.52 1.14
N GLY A 4 -14.90 -10.71 1.49
CA GLY A 4 -14.76 -10.17 2.85
C GLY A 4 -15.96 -9.30 3.24
N ALA A 5 -16.41 -8.41 2.36
CA ALA A 5 -17.58 -7.59 2.60
C ALA A 5 -18.87 -8.43 2.78
N ALA A 6 -19.04 -9.49 1.99
CA ALA A 6 -20.20 -10.37 2.09
C ALA A 6 -20.20 -11.25 3.36
N MET A 7 -19.01 -11.73 3.76
CA MET A 7 -18.85 -12.61 4.94
C MET A 7 -18.94 -11.83 6.25
N PHE A 8 -18.41 -10.62 6.31
CA PHE A 8 -18.33 -9.81 7.53
C PHE A 8 -19.41 -8.72 7.59
N PHE A 9 -20.41 -8.77 6.71
CA PHE A 9 -21.52 -7.85 6.74
C PHE A 9 -22.28 -7.97 8.06
N GLY A 10 -22.36 -6.87 8.80
CA GLY A 10 -22.98 -6.84 10.13
C GLY A 10 -22.05 -7.21 11.31
N HIS A 11 -20.80 -7.59 11.06
CA HIS A 11 -19.81 -7.93 12.08
C HIS A 11 -18.57 -7.01 12.01
N ALA A 12 -18.74 -5.77 11.54
CA ALA A 12 -17.66 -4.82 11.32
C ALA A 12 -16.81 -4.54 12.57
N ASP A 13 -17.46 -4.51 13.75
CA ASP A 13 -16.78 -4.24 15.03
C ASP A 13 -15.87 -5.41 15.48
N SER A 14 -16.09 -6.61 14.96
CA SER A 14 -15.30 -7.81 15.31
C SER A 14 -14.17 -8.14 14.33
N VAL A 15 -13.98 -7.32 13.27
CA VAL A 15 -13.03 -7.59 12.17
C VAL A 15 -12.19 -6.36 11.84
N GLY A 16 -11.84 -5.57 12.85
CA GLY A 16 -11.07 -4.34 12.70
C GLY A 16 -9.56 -4.55 12.49
N THR A 17 -9.00 -5.68 12.94
CA THR A 17 -7.58 -6.00 12.86
C THR A 17 -7.32 -7.25 12.03
N PHE A 18 -6.08 -7.42 11.52
CA PHE A 18 -5.70 -8.64 10.80
C PHE A 18 -5.79 -9.90 11.68
N GLY A 19 -5.46 -9.80 12.98
CA GLY A 19 -5.60 -10.89 13.93
C GLY A 19 -7.06 -11.27 14.17
N GLN A 20 -7.94 -10.28 14.31
CA GLN A 20 -9.39 -10.52 14.41
C GLN A 20 -9.93 -11.17 13.14
N MET A 21 -9.50 -10.72 11.96
CA MET A 21 -9.89 -11.32 10.68
C MET A 21 -9.44 -12.78 10.57
N TYR A 22 -8.21 -13.09 10.98
CA TYR A 22 -7.71 -14.46 11.04
C TYR A 22 -8.57 -15.36 11.92
N ASN A 23 -8.91 -14.90 13.11
CA ASN A 23 -9.75 -15.65 14.06
C ASN A 23 -11.18 -15.78 13.53
N ALA A 24 -11.76 -14.72 12.98
CA ALA A 24 -13.10 -14.71 12.41
C ALA A 24 -13.27 -15.68 11.23
N LEU A 25 -12.24 -15.86 10.41
CA LEU A 25 -12.24 -16.84 9.32
C LEU A 25 -12.25 -18.30 9.82
N GLY A 26 -11.78 -18.56 11.04
CA GLY A 26 -11.86 -19.86 11.71
C GLY A 26 -13.17 -20.11 12.45
N ASP A 27 -13.94 -19.06 12.74
CA ASP A 27 -15.14 -19.13 13.55
C ASP A 27 -16.40 -19.32 12.69
N LYS A 28 -17.13 -20.41 12.95
CA LYS A 28 -18.38 -20.74 12.25
C LYS A 28 -19.51 -19.75 12.50
N THR A 29 -19.45 -18.99 13.59
CA THR A 29 -20.48 -17.99 13.92
C THR A 29 -20.36 -16.75 13.02
N ILE A 30 -19.17 -16.44 12.55
CA ILE A 30 -18.88 -15.26 11.72
C ILE A 30 -18.75 -15.64 10.25
N ALA A 31 -17.91 -16.62 9.93
CA ALA A 31 -17.65 -17.05 8.55
C ALA A 31 -18.63 -18.12 8.03
N GLY A 32 -19.58 -18.57 8.85
CA GLY A 32 -20.64 -19.51 8.46
C GLY A 32 -20.10 -20.86 7.98
N ALA A 33 -20.68 -21.39 6.90
CA ALA A 33 -20.37 -22.74 6.38
C ALA A 33 -18.95 -22.89 5.81
N ILE A 34 -18.26 -21.78 5.49
CA ILE A 34 -16.90 -21.78 4.92
C ILE A 34 -15.81 -21.66 5.99
N ALA A 35 -16.19 -21.41 7.24
CA ALA A 35 -15.24 -21.31 8.35
C ALA A 35 -14.39 -22.56 8.49
N SER A 36 -13.09 -22.41 8.42
CA SER A 36 -12.17 -23.51 8.69
C SER A 36 -10.79 -22.98 9.10
N PRO A 37 -10.04 -23.75 9.93
CA PRO A 37 -8.64 -23.42 10.22
C PRO A 37 -7.77 -23.32 8.97
N VAL A 38 -8.13 -24.05 7.92
CA VAL A 38 -7.45 -24.01 6.61
C VAL A 38 -7.63 -22.63 5.98
N LEU A 39 -8.83 -22.06 6.03
CA LEU A 39 -9.12 -20.73 5.48
C LEU A 39 -8.33 -19.63 6.21
N SER A 40 -8.26 -19.69 7.54
CA SER A 40 -7.44 -18.77 8.34
C SER A 40 -5.94 -18.88 7.97
N THR A 41 -5.45 -20.11 7.84
CA THR A 41 -4.06 -20.35 7.45
C THR A 41 -3.76 -19.86 6.03
N LEU A 42 -4.66 -20.10 5.07
CA LEU A 42 -4.54 -19.59 3.71
C LEU A 42 -4.53 -18.06 3.66
N PHE A 43 -5.34 -17.42 4.49
CA PHE A 43 -5.32 -15.95 4.63
C PHE A 43 -3.96 -15.45 5.14
N ALA A 44 -3.41 -16.06 6.19
CA ALA A 44 -2.10 -15.70 6.72
C ALA A 44 -0.97 -15.91 5.69
N VAL A 45 -1.00 -17.03 4.97
CA VAL A 45 -0.03 -17.32 3.88
C VAL A 45 -0.16 -16.32 2.73
N ALA A 46 -1.39 -15.95 2.35
CA ALA A 46 -1.63 -14.96 1.30
C ALA A 46 -1.13 -13.57 1.71
N LEU A 47 -1.33 -13.16 2.97
CA LEU A 47 -0.78 -11.90 3.52
C LEU A 47 0.75 -11.91 3.48
N LEU A 48 1.37 -13.00 3.92
CA LEU A 48 2.82 -13.15 3.91
C LEU A 48 3.38 -13.07 2.47
N ALA A 49 2.77 -13.78 1.53
CA ALA A 49 3.16 -13.78 0.13
C ALA A 49 2.99 -12.38 -0.51
N SER A 50 1.90 -11.71 -0.21
CA SER A 50 1.64 -10.33 -0.66
C SER A 50 2.67 -9.35 -0.11
N GLY A 51 2.98 -9.42 1.18
CA GLY A 51 4.00 -8.62 1.83
C GLY A 51 5.39 -8.85 1.23
N GLN A 52 5.75 -10.11 0.95
CA GLN A 52 7.02 -10.46 0.32
C GLN A 52 7.12 -9.89 -1.09
N ASN A 53 6.07 -10.00 -1.90
CA ASN A 53 6.03 -9.43 -3.24
C ASN A 53 6.18 -7.89 -3.22
N SER A 54 5.47 -7.22 -2.31
CA SER A 54 5.55 -5.77 -2.11
C SER A 54 6.98 -5.34 -1.72
N THR A 55 7.63 -6.10 -0.85
CA THR A 55 9.00 -5.84 -0.39
C THR A 55 10.02 -5.96 -1.54
N ILE A 56 9.87 -6.96 -2.40
CA ILE A 56 10.74 -7.15 -3.58
C ILE A 56 10.57 -5.98 -4.54
N THR A 57 9.32 -5.65 -4.90
CA THR A 57 9.01 -4.56 -5.83
C THR A 57 9.49 -3.21 -5.30
N GLY A 58 9.23 -2.91 -4.03
CA GLY A 58 9.70 -1.69 -3.38
C GLY A 58 11.22 -1.56 -3.34
N THR A 59 11.93 -2.69 -3.12
CA THR A 59 13.41 -2.70 -3.13
C THR A 59 13.95 -2.42 -4.52
N LEU A 60 13.41 -3.05 -5.56
CA LEU A 60 13.81 -2.84 -6.95
C LEU A 60 13.55 -1.39 -7.39
N THR A 61 12.40 -0.85 -7.06
CA THR A 61 12.06 0.56 -7.34
C THR A 61 13.05 1.50 -6.64
N GLY A 62 13.35 1.25 -5.37
CA GLY A 62 14.34 2.02 -4.62
C GLY A 62 15.74 1.96 -5.25
N GLU A 63 16.16 0.81 -5.76
CA GLU A 63 17.43 0.66 -6.50
C GLU A 63 17.48 1.53 -7.76
N VAL A 64 16.42 1.50 -8.57
CA VAL A 64 16.33 2.30 -9.81
C VAL A 64 16.36 3.79 -9.49
N VAL A 65 15.61 4.25 -8.50
CA VAL A 65 15.58 5.65 -8.07
C VAL A 65 16.96 6.08 -7.54
N MET A 66 17.59 5.30 -6.68
CA MET A 66 18.93 5.61 -6.17
C MET A 66 19.98 5.62 -7.27
N ALA A 67 19.91 4.72 -8.25
CA ALA A 67 20.83 4.69 -9.37
C ALA A 67 20.68 5.92 -10.27
N GLY A 68 19.44 6.38 -10.50
CA GLY A 68 19.15 7.53 -11.36
C GLY A 68 19.48 8.86 -10.71
N PHE A 69 19.14 9.06 -9.43
CA PHE A 69 19.23 10.37 -8.78
C PHE A 69 20.48 10.57 -7.93
N LEU A 70 20.95 9.54 -7.22
CA LEU A 70 22.02 9.71 -6.23
C LEU A 70 23.43 9.42 -6.77
N ARG A 71 23.56 8.80 -7.95
CA ARG A 71 24.86 8.41 -8.56
C ARG A 71 25.87 7.81 -7.56
N LEU A 72 25.38 7.17 -6.51
CA LEU A 72 26.20 6.62 -5.43
C LEU A 72 27.02 5.43 -5.96
N LYS A 73 28.33 5.48 -5.80
CA LYS A 73 29.26 4.37 -6.10
C LYS A 73 29.24 3.30 -4.99
N ILE A 74 28.05 2.88 -4.59
CA ILE A 74 27.87 1.87 -3.54
C ILE A 74 27.50 0.54 -4.23
N PRO A 75 28.09 -0.59 -3.79
CA PRO A 75 27.78 -1.90 -4.35
C PRO A 75 26.30 -2.23 -4.16
N MET A 76 25.71 -2.98 -5.09
CA MET A 76 24.27 -3.26 -5.18
C MET A 76 23.71 -3.89 -3.90
N TRP A 77 24.47 -4.78 -3.26
CA TRP A 77 24.04 -5.41 -2.00
C TRP A 77 23.91 -4.40 -0.84
N ALA A 78 24.83 -3.42 -0.77
CA ALA A 78 24.77 -2.40 0.29
C ALA A 78 23.58 -1.46 0.11
N ARG A 79 23.21 -1.12 -1.12
CA ARG A 79 21.97 -0.35 -1.40
C ARG A 79 20.74 -1.08 -0.89
N ARG A 80 20.66 -2.40 -1.14
CA ARG A 80 19.53 -3.24 -0.66
C ARG A 80 19.45 -3.28 0.84
N VAL A 81 20.58 -3.44 1.52
CA VAL A 81 20.63 -3.45 2.99
C VAL A 81 20.20 -2.10 3.55
N ILE A 82 20.71 -1.00 2.99
CA ILE A 82 20.37 0.36 3.45
C ILE A 82 18.89 0.64 3.25
N THR A 83 18.34 0.39 2.06
CA THR A 83 16.91 0.65 1.79
C THR A 83 15.98 -0.20 2.65
N ARG A 84 16.31 -1.48 2.85
CA ARG A 84 15.53 -2.35 3.73
C ARG A 84 15.67 -1.95 5.20
N GLY A 85 16.86 -1.60 5.64
CA GLY A 85 17.10 -1.11 6.99
C GLY A 85 16.32 0.17 7.28
N LEU A 86 16.33 1.12 6.34
CA LEU A 86 15.55 2.36 6.46
C LEU A 86 14.04 2.11 6.51
N ALA A 87 13.56 1.13 5.73
CA ALA A 87 12.15 0.77 5.72
C ALA A 87 11.73 0.03 7.01
N LEU A 88 12.62 -0.78 7.59
CA LEU A 88 12.35 -1.52 8.83
C LEU A 88 12.52 -0.67 10.10
N ALA A 89 13.38 0.35 10.06
CA ALA A 89 13.68 1.18 11.22
C ALA A 89 12.45 1.78 11.91
N PRO A 90 11.48 2.42 11.21
CA PRO A 90 10.28 2.95 11.84
C PRO A 90 9.39 1.84 12.43
N VAL A 91 9.29 0.68 11.79
CA VAL A 91 8.50 -0.46 12.28
C VAL A 91 9.12 -1.03 13.55
N ILE A 92 10.43 -1.23 13.58
CA ILE A 92 11.17 -1.72 14.76
C ILE A 92 11.03 -0.72 15.91
N ALA A 93 11.26 0.56 15.64
CA ALA A 93 11.13 1.60 16.66
C ALA A 93 9.72 1.63 17.25
N PHE A 94 8.69 1.56 16.41
CA PHE A 94 7.30 1.54 16.85
C PHE A 94 6.97 0.28 17.67
N THR A 95 7.43 -0.90 17.23
CA THR A 95 7.22 -2.16 17.95
C THR A 95 7.91 -2.15 19.33
N LEU A 96 9.11 -1.57 19.43
CA LEU A 96 9.82 -1.44 20.70
C LEU A 96 9.12 -0.46 21.66
N ILE A 97 8.56 0.62 21.14
CA ILE A 97 7.88 1.64 21.97
C ILE A 97 6.52 1.13 22.46
N TYR A 98 5.78 0.43 21.61
CA TYR A 98 4.39 0.03 21.89
C TYR A 98 4.24 -1.45 22.25
N GLY A 99 5.32 -2.20 22.40
CA GLY A 99 5.31 -3.58 22.91
C GLY A 99 4.68 -4.62 21.98
N GLY A 100 4.55 -4.31 20.67
CA GLY A 100 3.98 -5.26 19.69
C GLY A 100 2.45 -5.39 19.73
N ASP A 101 1.74 -4.41 20.28
CA ASP A 101 0.28 -4.36 20.28
C ASP A 101 -0.25 -4.33 18.84
N GLU A 102 -1.01 -5.37 18.46
CA GLU A 102 -1.52 -5.55 17.09
C GLU A 102 -2.40 -4.39 16.64
N SER A 103 -3.25 -3.86 17.51
CA SER A 103 -4.13 -2.74 17.19
C SER A 103 -3.35 -1.47 16.86
N LYS A 104 -2.23 -1.23 17.52
CA LYS A 104 -1.36 -0.08 17.24
C LYS A 104 -0.55 -0.27 15.96
N LEU A 105 -0.15 -1.52 15.64
CA LEU A 105 0.49 -1.84 14.37
C LEU A 105 -0.44 -1.61 13.18
N ASP A 106 -1.73 -1.94 13.31
CA ASP A 106 -2.73 -1.67 12.29
C ASP A 106 -2.94 -0.16 12.07
N VAL A 107 -2.96 0.63 13.16
CA VAL A 107 -3.01 2.10 13.06
C VAL A 107 -1.77 2.64 12.33
N LEU A 108 -0.57 2.09 12.58
CA LEU A 108 0.64 2.47 11.87
C LEU A 108 0.53 2.17 10.37
N LEU A 109 0.00 0.99 10.01
CA LEU A 109 -0.26 0.61 8.62
C LEU A 109 -1.23 1.59 7.94
N ILE A 110 -2.35 1.90 8.58
CA ILE A 110 -3.34 2.85 8.05
C ILE A 110 -2.71 4.23 7.86
N ASN A 111 -1.99 4.75 8.85
CA ASN A 111 -1.31 6.04 8.75
C ASN A 111 -0.27 6.07 7.63
N SER A 112 0.47 4.98 7.42
CA SER A 112 1.41 4.88 6.30
C SER A 112 0.72 4.93 4.95
N GLN A 113 -0.48 4.35 4.82
CA GLN A 113 -1.29 4.43 3.60
C GLN A 113 -1.81 5.85 3.33
N VAL A 114 -2.21 6.57 4.38
CA VAL A 114 -2.60 7.99 4.27
C VAL A 114 -1.41 8.81 3.74
N PHE A 115 -0.21 8.58 4.26
CA PHE A 115 1.01 9.25 3.79
C PHE A 115 1.32 8.95 2.32
N LEU A 116 1.20 7.68 1.91
CA LEU A 116 1.35 7.25 0.52
C LEU A 116 0.29 7.88 -0.39
N SER A 117 -0.94 8.01 0.08
CA SER A 117 -2.03 8.61 -0.69
C SER A 117 -1.77 10.09 -0.99
N ILE A 118 -1.14 10.82 -0.06
CA ILE A 118 -0.71 12.20 -0.28
C ILE A 118 0.38 12.29 -1.36
N ALA A 119 1.33 11.35 -1.35
CA ALA A 119 2.44 11.34 -2.31
C ALA A 119 2.00 10.94 -3.74
N LEU A 120 0.93 10.17 -3.86
CA LEU A 120 0.47 9.61 -5.14
C LEU A 120 0.18 10.66 -6.23
N PRO A 121 -0.56 11.75 -5.99
CA PRO A 121 -0.81 12.79 -6.99
C PRO A 121 0.48 13.45 -7.49
N PHE A 122 1.44 13.68 -6.59
CA PHE A 122 2.73 14.28 -6.95
C PHE A 122 3.59 13.37 -7.84
N ALA A 123 3.42 12.06 -7.75
CA ALA A 123 4.08 11.10 -8.62
C ALA A 123 3.34 10.94 -9.96
N MET A 124 2.01 10.91 -9.94
CA MET A 124 1.18 10.68 -11.13
C MET A 124 1.18 11.86 -12.08
N ALA A 125 1.13 13.11 -11.59
CA ALA A 125 1.06 14.29 -12.45
C ALA A 125 2.27 14.41 -13.40
N PRO A 126 3.53 14.37 -12.92
CA PRO A 126 4.69 14.39 -13.81
C PRO A 126 4.73 13.17 -14.75
N LEU A 127 4.33 11.99 -14.27
CA LEU A 127 4.30 10.78 -15.10
C LEU A 127 3.38 10.96 -16.30
N ILE A 128 2.16 11.48 -16.11
CA ILE A 128 1.21 11.75 -17.19
C ILE A 128 1.75 12.81 -18.13
N LEU A 129 2.35 13.88 -17.60
CA LEU A 129 2.94 14.95 -18.41
C LEU A 129 4.08 14.43 -19.29
N PHE A 130 4.98 13.63 -18.74
CA PHE A 130 6.12 13.10 -19.48
C PHE A 130 5.69 12.10 -20.55
N THR A 131 4.82 11.16 -20.21
CA THR A 131 4.34 10.13 -21.14
C THR A 131 3.43 10.69 -22.24
N SER A 132 2.83 11.87 -22.04
CA SER A 132 2.02 12.56 -23.03
C SER A 132 2.82 13.50 -23.92
N SER A 133 4.10 13.75 -23.58
CA SER A 133 4.94 14.71 -24.30
C SER A 133 5.74 14.04 -25.41
N LYS A 134 5.44 14.40 -26.67
CA LYS A 134 6.24 13.97 -27.83
C LYS A 134 7.71 14.38 -27.73
N LYS A 135 7.98 15.49 -27.07
CA LYS A 135 9.34 16.01 -26.91
C LYS A 135 10.21 15.15 -25.99
N VAL A 136 9.59 14.47 -25.03
CA VAL A 136 10.27 13.61 -24.04
C VAL A 136 10.31 12.16 -24.50
N MET A 137 9.18 11.64 -24.98
CA MET A 137 9.02 10.22 -25.34
C MET A 137 9.33 9.93 -26.81
N GLY A 138 9.39 10.94 -27.67
CA GLY A 138 9.46 10.75 -29.10
C GLY A 138 8.08 10.51 -29.73
N GLU A 139 8.03 10.39 -31.06
CA GLU A 139 6.75 10.21 -31.77
C GLU A 139 6.18 8.80 -31.64
N ASP A 140 7.05 7.79 -31.52
CA ASP A 140 6.68 6.38 -31.50
C ASP A 140 6.17 5.89 -30.13
N PHE A 141 6.59 6.53 -29.04
CA PHE A 141 6.31 6.09 -27.66
C PHE A 141 5.38 7.02 -26.89
N VAL A 142 4.90 8.07 -27.51
CA VAL A 142 3.96 9.00 -26.86
C VAL A 142 2.59 8.36 -26.68
N ASN A 143 1.99 8.55 -25.53
CA ASN A 143 0.65 8.05 -25.26
C ASN A 143 -0.39 8.63 -26.24
N PRO A 144 -1.28 7.80 -26.81
CA PRO A 144 -2.38 8.29 -27.63
C PRO A 144 -3.32 9.18 -26.80
N LYS A 145 -3.98 10.13 -27.44
CA LYS A 145 -4.84 11.13 -26.78
C LYS A 145 -5.89 10.53 -25.86
N TRP A 146 -6.52 9.42 -26.26
CA TRP A 146 -7.54 8.74 -25.44
C TRP A 146 -6.96 8.21 -24.12
N MET A 147 -5.75 7.66 -24.17
CA MET A 147 -5.05 7.12 -22.98
C MET A 147 -4.65 8.26 -22.03
N THR A 148 -4.16 9.38 -22.58
CA THR A 148 -3.86 10.59 -21.81
C THR A 148 -5.12 11.16 -21.15
N THR A 149 -6.27 11.15 -21.83
CA THR A 149 -7.53 11.63 -21.28
C THR A 149 -7.98 10.73 -20.12
N ILE A 150 -7.91 9.40 -20.30
CA ILE A 150 -8.25 8.46 -19.22
C ILE A 150 -7.30 8.64 -18.03
N ALA A 151 -6.00 8.79 -18.28
CA ALA A 151 -5.01 8.99 -17.22
C ALA A 151 -5.30 10.27 -16.40
N TRP A 152 -5.67 11.36 -17.05
CA TRP A 152 -6.08 12.59 -16.35
C TRP A 152 -7.39 12.42 -15.59
N LEU A 153 -8.37 11.71 -16.14
CA LEU A 153 -9.63 11.43 -15.46
C LEU A 153 -9.38 10.62 -14.18
N VAL A 154 -8.58 9.53 -14.28
CA VAL A 154 -8.19 8.71 -13.13
C VAL A 154 -7.43 9.55 -12.11
N PHE A 155 -6.50 10.40 -12.55
CA PHE A 155 -5.77 11.32 -11.66
C PHE A 155 -6.70 12.24 -10.87
N ILE A 156 -7.68 12.85 -11.52
CA ILE A 156 -8.65 13.76 -10.87
C ILE A 156 -9.49 12.99 -9.84
N VAL A 157 -9.99 11.81 -10.21
CA VAL A 157 -10.80 10.98 -9.30
C VAL A 157 -9.98 10.56 -8.08
N LEU A 158 -8.77 10.02 -8.29
CA LEU A 158 -7.90 9.60 -7.19
C LEU A 158 -7.49 10.76 -6.29
N THR A 159 -7.17 11.92 -6.89
CA THR A 159 -6.84 13.12 -6.11
C THR A 159 -8.03 13.59 -5.27
N GLY A 160 -9.23 13.57 -5.84
CA GLY A 160 -10.46 13.90 -5.11
C GLY A 160 -10.71 12.97 -3.92
N LEU A 161 -10.58 11.65 -4.12
CA LEU A 161 -10.71 10.65 -3.05
C LEU A 161 -9.62 10.81 -1.98
N ASN A 162 -8.39 11.13 -2.36
CA ASN A 162 -7.30 11.38 -1.42
C ASN A 162 -7.53 12.64 -0.57
N ILE A 163 -8.05 13.71 -1.18
CA ILE A 163 -8.43 14.92 -0.44
C ILE A 163 -9.53 14.60 0.58
N GLN A 164 -10.55 13.85 0.18
CA GLN A 164 -11.61 13.40 1.09
C GLN A 164 -11.03 12.60 2.27
N LEU A 165 -10.15 11.63 1.99
CA LEU A 165 -9.49 10.83 3.03
C LEU A 165 -8.70 11.69 4.01
N ILE A 166 -7.95 12.67 3.51
CA ILE A 166 -7.18 13.60 4.35
C ILE A 166 -8.11 14.41 5.25
N VAL A 167 -9.19 14.97 4.67
CA VAL A 167 -10.17 15.76 5.42
C VAL A 167 -10.83 14.93 6.52
N GLU A 168 -11.23 13.70 6.22
CA GLU A 168 -11.80 12.78 7.22
C GLU A 168 -10.78 12.41 8.31
N THR A 169 -9.54 12.13 7.94
CA THR A 169 -8.47 11.82 8.90
C THR A 169 -8.21 12.99 9.84
N VAL A 170 -8.09 14.19 9.30
CA VAL A 170 -7.90 15.41 10.11
C VAL A 170 -9.11 15.69 11.01
N ARG A 171 -10.32 15.51 10.48
CA ARG A 171 -11.56 15.69 11.26
C ARG A 171 -11.69 14.74 12.44
N ASN A 172 -11.20 13.51 12.28
CA ASN A 172 -11.23 12.49 13.34
C ASN A 172 -10.07 12.64 14.35
N MET A 173 -9.08 13.49 14.07
CA MET A 173 -7.98 13.81 15.00
C MET A 173 -8.35 14.95 15.98
N PHE A 174 -9.32 15.78 15.63
CA PHE A 174 -9.81 16.91 16.43
C PHE A 174 -11.27 16.71 16.84
#